data_8077a05f143e85e66b3e003078492a2b
#
_entry.id   8077a05f143e85e66b3e003078492a2b
#
_cell.length_a   1.000
_cell.length_b   1.000
_cell.length_c   1.000
_cell.angle_alpha   90.00
_cell.angle_beta   90.00
_cell.angle_gamma   90.00
#
_symmetry.space_group_name_H-M   'P 1'
#
loop_
_entity.id
_entity.type
_entity.pdbx_description
1 polymer ?
#
loop_
_entity_poly.entity_id
_entity_poly.type
_entity_poly.pdbx_seq_one_letter_code
_entity_poly.pdbx_strand_id
1 'polypeptide(L)'
;MNPTFINSFAETYFKTGATPFNYQMGWNAGAHHRNRVLTKMRQCGADWFFSLEALSDALTTGRNQIFLGCSENHSSTNHAYITALLNQVGPELQKHVSSMSDYCLKLTNGAHIYFVDPESHCAALHGNVYASEYAWADAPKSMIALAKSLSMHSRYHRTFYTTPSPTPEAWTEHKKLIAGNTTCSMIFTADDAAASGAVFFDDEWLNDMKKEFSAEQWQMLFMCEWPQAAQELQA
;
A
#
# COMPACT_ATOMS: atom_id res chain seq x y z
N MET A 1 -17.42 -3.40 11.55
CA MET A 1 -15.96 -3.47 11.86
C MET A 1 -15.74 -4.62 12.82
N ASN A 2 -14.77 -5.49 12.55
CA ASN A 2 -14.45 -6.56 13.51
C ASN A 2 -13.63 -5.93 14.66
N PRO A 3 -14.14 -5.91 15.91
CA PRO A 3 -13.46 -5.29 17.04
C PRO A 3 -12.06 -5.86 17.29
N THR A 4 -11.85 -7.13 16.96
CA THR A 4 -10.57 -7.81 17.13
C THR A 4 -9.48 -7.23 16.22
N PHE A 5 -9.81 -6.80 14.99
CA PHE A 5 -8.85 -6.19 14.08
C PHE A 5 -8.39 -4.80 14.55
N ILE A 6 -9.32 -3.98 15.03
CA ILE A 6 -9.01 -2.63 15.56
C ILE A 6 -8.13 -2.72 16.79
N ASN A 7 -8.45 -3.62 17.72
CA ASN A 7 -7.67 -3.79 18.94
C ASN A 7 -6.26 -4.30 18.66
N SER A 8 -6.10 -5.27 17.73
CA SER A 8 -4.78 -5.81 17.39
C SER A 8 -3.92 -4.82 16.62
N PHE A 9 -4.51 -4.04 15.71
CA PHE A 9 -3.82 -2.96 15.03
C PHE A 9 -3.35 -1.90 16.04
N ALA A 10 -4.22 -1.46 16.94
CA ALA A 10 -3.89 -0.53 18.00
C ALA A 10 -2.78 -1.07 18.93
N GLU A 11 -2.85 -2.34 19.32
CA GLU A 11 -1.83 -2.94 20.19
C GLU A 11 -0.46 -3.03 19.51
N THR A 12 -0.38 -3.50 18.28
CA THR A 12 0.88 -3.54 17.53
C THR A 12 1.42 -2.14 17.34
N TYR A 13 0.55 -1.23 17.02
CA TYR A 13 0.80 0.16 16.82
C TYR A 13 1.36 0.89 18.05
N PHE A 14 0.72 0.76 19.22
CA PHE A 14 1.21 1.33 20.47
C PHE A 14 2.55 0.70 20.91
N LYS A 15 2.78 -0.56 20.59
CA LYS A 15 4.06 -1.24 20.87
C LYS A 15 5.20 -0.72 20.01
N THR A 16 4.94 -0.28 18.78
CA THR A 16 5.99 0.29 17.91
C THR A 16 6.37 1.71 18.28
N GLY A 17 5.56 2.41 19.08
CA GLY A 17 5.71 3.84 19.33
C GLY A 17 5.46 4.72 18.09
N ALA A 18 5.02 4.11 17.01
CA ALA A 18 4.70 4.81 15.78
C ALA A 18 3.32 5.45 15.88
N THR A 19 3.12 6.67 15.37
CA THR A 19 1.80 7.33 15.37
C THR A 19 1.35 7.61 13.94
N PRO A 20 0.35 6.85 13.33
CA PRO A 20 -0.18 7.20 12.02
C PRO A 20 -0.78 8.59 12.08
N PHE A 21 -0.72 9.19 10.93
CA PHE A 21 -1.50 10.40 10.72
C PHE A 21 -3.00 10.08 10.69
N ASN A 22 -3.83 11.07 11.01
CA ASN A 22 -5.28 10.89 11.01
C ASN A 22 -5.83 10.35 9.67
N TYR A 23 -5.26 10.77 8.55
CA TYR A 23 -5.65 10.27 7.23
C TYR A 23 -5.33 8.77 7.03
N GLN A 24 -4.22 8.29 7.58
CA GLN A 24 -3.86 6.87 7.52
C GLN A 24 -4.84 6.02 8.33
N MET A 25 -5.36 6.55 9.43
CA MET A 25 -6.45 5.89 10.16
C MET A 25 -7.72 5.76 9.33
N GLY A 26 -7.98 6.73 8.44
CA GLY A 26 -9.04 6.64 7.43
C GLY A 26 -8.81 5.46 6.46
N TRP A 27 -7.57 5.21 6.05
CA TRP A 27 -7.25 4.05 5.21
C TRP A 27 -7.49 2.72 5.94
N ASN A 28 -7.18 2.67 7.24
CA ASN A 28 -7.46 1.49 8.07
C ASN A 28 -8.96 1.21 8.19
N ALA A 29 -9.80 2.22 8.21
CA ALA A 29 -11.25 2.04 8.25
C ALA A 29 -11.77 1.25 7.03
N GLY A 30 -11.08 1.34 5.89
CA GLY A 30 -11.36 0.56 4.69
C GLY A 30 -10.82 -0.87 4.69
N ALA A 31 -10.03 -1.29 5.69
CA ALA A 31 -9.34 -2.59 5.70
C ALA A 31 -10.28 -3.81 5.72
N HIS A 32 -11.54 -3.64 6.13
CA HIS A 32 -12.54 -4.71 6.12
C HIS A 32 -13.07 -5.03 4.71
N HIS A 33 -12.89 -4.14 3.74
CA HIS A 33 -13.26 -4.41 2.35
C HIS A 33 -12.28 -5.39 1.71
N ARG A 34 -12.81 -6.33 0.93
CA ARG A 34 -11.98 -7.29 0.22
C ARG A 34 -11.09 -6.63 -0.85
N ASN A 35 -11.63 -5.63 -1.54
CA ASN A 35 -10.90 -4.84 -2.53
C ASN A 35 -10.85 -3.40 -2.06
N ARG A 36 -9.64 -2.87 -1.95
CA ARG A 36 -9.36 -1.49 -1.58
C ARG A 36 -8.45 -0.88 -2.61
N VAL A 37 -8.79 0.31 -3.10
CA VAL A 37 -8.00 1.07 -4.05
C VAL A 37 -7.73 2.45 -3.45
N LEU A 38 -6.47 2.80 -3.31
CA LEU A 38 -6.04 4.12 -2.85
C LEU A 38 -5.27 4.80 -3.98
N THR A 39 -5.84 5.87 -4.52
CA THR A 39 -5.12 6.82 -5.36
C THR A 39 -4.53 7.90 -4.43
N LYS A 40 -3.22 8.06 -4.46
CA LYS A 40 -2.54 8.85 -3.44
C LYS A 40 -1.49 9.78 -4.03
N MET A 41 -1.22 10.88 -3.36
CA MET A 41 -0.06 11.70 -3.68
C MET A 41 1.26 10.97 -3.40
N ARG A 42 2.34 11.48 -3.94
CA ARG A 42 3.69 10.98 -3.60
C ARG A 42 4.05 11.33 -2.16
N GLN A 43 4.93 10.51 -1.54
CA GLN A 43 5.53 10.74 -0.21
C GLN A 43 4.52 10.79 0.97
N CYS A 44 3.31 10.29 0.81
CA CYS A 44 2.30 10.28 1.89
C CYS A 44 2.44 9.13 2.89
N GLY A 45 3.54 8.38 2.86
CA GLY A 45 3.81 7.29 3.81
C GLY A 45 2.93 6.04 3.63
N ALA A 46 2.41 5.79 2.43
CA ALA A 46 1.55 4.64 2.17
C ALA A 46 2.27 3.30 2.40
N ASP A 47 3.51 3.14 1.89
CA ASP A 47 4.29 1.91 2.07
C ASP A 47 4.59 1.65 3.55
N TRP A 48 4.92 2.69 4.31
CA TRP A 48 5.10 2.57 5.76
C TRP A 48 3.82 2.11 6.46
N PHE A 49 2.70 2.77 6.17
CA PHE A 49 1.41 2.45 6.77
C PHE A 49 0.96 1.02 6.44
N PHE A 50 1.03 0.62 5.18
CA PHE A 50 0.63 -0.73 4.78
C PHE A 50 1.60 -1.80 5.27
N SER A 51 2.88 -1.48 5.50
CA SER A 51 3.83 -2.38 6.16
C SER A 51 3.42 -2.65 7.61
N LEU A 52 3.01 -1.60 8.33
CA LEU A 52 2.49 -1.74 9.70
C LEU A 52 1.18 -2.54 9.75
N GLU A 53 0.25 -2.26 8.84
CA GLU A 53 -1.03 -2.96 8.73
C GLU A 53 -0.83 -4.46 8.43
N ALA A 54 0.03 -4.78 7.45
CA ALA A 54 0.33 -6.16 7.06
C ALA A 54 1.01 -6.94 8.18
N LEU A 55 1.99 -6.35 8.86
CA LEU A 55 2.67 -6.98 10.00
C LEU A 55 1.67 -7.25 11.13
N SER A 56 0.79 -6.29 11.44
CA SER A 56 -0.26 -6.44 12.44
C SER A 56 -1.24 -7.56 12.09
N ASP A 57 -1.72 -7.61 10.85
CA ASP A 57 -2.62 -8.68 10.41
C ASP A 57 -1.95 -10.05 10.43
N ALA A 58 -0.70 -10.15 9.96
CA ALA A 58 0.06 -11.41 9.98
C ALA A 58 0.25 -11.95 11.42
N LEU A 59 0.63 -11.08 12.36
CA LEU A 59 0.82 -11.45 13.77
C LEU A 59 -0.47 -11.92 14.43
N THR A 60 -1.59 -11.28 14.11
CA THR A 60 -2.88 -11.50 14.78
C THR A 60 -3.65 -12.68 14.20
N THR A 61 -3.63 -12.82 12.86
CA THR A 61 -4.51 -13.75 12.15
C THR A 61 -3.80 -15.00 11.64
N GLY A 62 -2.47 -14.98 11.57
CA GLY A 62 -1.69 -16.02 10.92
C GLY A 62 -1.82 -16.02 9.38
N ARG A 63 -2.41 -14.99 8.78
CA ARG A 63 -2.56 -14.88 7.32
C ARG A 63 -1.25 -14.44 6.67
N ASN A 64 -0.93 -15.03 5.54
CA ASN A 64 0.17 -14.56 4.72
C ASN A 64 -0.13 -13.18 4.15
N GLN A 65 0.92 -12.38 4.00
CA GLN A 65 0.89 -11.06 3.38
C GLN A 65 1.86 -11.05 2.19
N ILE A 66 1.53 -10.36 1.13
CA ILE A 66 2.35 -10.26 -0.08
C ILE A 66 2.43 -8.81 -0.49
N PHE A 67 3.62 -8.22 -0.41
CA PHE A 67 3.93 -6.95 -1.03
C PHE A 67 4.38 -7.22 -2.46
N LEU A 68 3.58 -6.74 -3.41
CA LEU A 68 3.84 -6.82 -4.83
C LEU A 68 4.25 -5.41 -5.31
N GLY A 69 5.53 -5.21 -5.55
CA GLY A 69 6.09 -3.96 -6.08
C GLY A 69 5.87 -3.83 -7.58
N CYS A 70 5.91 -2.62 -8.11
CA CYS A 70 5.71 -2.35 -9.55
C CYS A 70 6.91 -2.71 -10.42
N SER A 71 8.08 -2.89 -9.84
CA SER A 71 9.34 -3.24 -10.50
C SER A 71 10.24 -4.01 -9.55
N GLU A 72 11.36 -4.52 -10.09
CA GLU A 72 12.41 -5.16 -9.30
C GLU A 72 12.82 -4.30 -8.10
N ASN A 73 12.93 -4.94 -6.96
CA ASN A 73 13.31 -4.33 -5.68
C ASN A 73 12.33 -3.27 -5.11
N HIS A 74 11.21 -2.94 -5.77
CA HIS A 74 10.28 -1.94 -5.22
C HIS A 74 9.71 -2.39 -3.86
N SER A 75 9.37 -3.66 -3.71
CA SER A 75 8.88 -4.23 -2.44
C SER A 75 9.94 -4.25 -1.32
N SER A 76 11.22 -4.01 -1.64
CA SER A 76 12.29 -3.86 -0.64
C SER A 76 12.05 -2.69 0.32
N THR A 77 11.31 -1.68 -0.12
CA THR A 77 10.88 -0.56 0.73
C THR A 77 9.99 -1.06 1.88
N ASN A 78 9.03 -1.93 1.59
CA ASN A 78 8.19 -2.53 2.63
C ASN A 78 8.97 -3.47 3.55
N HIS A 79 9.95 -4.23 3.00
CA HIS A 79 10.88 -5.03 3.80
C HIS A 79 11.67 -4.15 4.78
N ALA A 80 12.21 -3.01 4.31
CA ALA A 80 12.95 -2.08 5.16
C ALA A 80 12.07 -1.49 6.27
N TYR A 81 10.83 -1.09 5.97
CA TYR A 81 9.90 -0.59 6.99
C TYR A 81 9.55 -1.66 8.03
N ILE A 82 9.28 -2.90 7.62
CA ILE A 82 9.00 -3.98 8.56
C ILE A 82 10.22 -4.28 9.44
N THR A 83 11.41 -4.29 8.85
CA THR A 83 12.66 -4.45 9.60
C THR A 83 12.85 -3.34 10.64
N ALA A 84 12.58 -2.09 10.25
CA ALA A 84 12.66 -0.95 11.16
C ALA A 84 11.63 -1.08 12.31
N LEU A 85 10.40 -1.48 12.02
CA LEU A 85 9.36 -1.74 13.03
C LEU A 85 9.77 -2.84 14.01
N LEU A 86 10.31 -3.96 13.51
CA LEU A 86 10.82 -5.06 14.34
C LEU A 86 11.95 -4.60 15.28
N ASN A 87 12.86 -3.78 14.76
CA ASN A 87 13.98 -3.26 15.54
C ASN A 87 13.53 -2.21 16.57
N GLN A 88 12.58 -1.36 16.24
CA GLN A 88 12.05 -0.32 17.12
C GLN A 88 11.35 -0.92 18.34
N VAL A 89 10.55 -1.98 18.15
CA VAL A 89 9.89 -2.68 19.26
C VAL A 89 10.85 -3.60 20.02
N GLY A 90 11.88 -4.07 19.33
CA GLY A 90 12.92 -4.90 19.90
C GLY A 90 12.46 -6.34 20.25
N PRO A 91 13.01 -6.93 21.34
CA PRO A 91 12.83 -8.35 21.65
C PRO A 91 11.38 -8.81 21.76
N GLU A 92 10.46 -7.93 22.18
CA GLU A 92 9.05 -8.27 22.34
C GLU A 92 8.37 -8.64 21.00
N LEU A 93 8.77 -8.01 19.91
CA LEU A 93 8.25 -8.32 18.59
C LEU A 93 9.12 -9.35 17.87
N GLN A 94 10.44 -9.27 18.04
CA GLN A 94 11.40 -10.16 17.40
C GLN A 94 11.20 -11.63 17.80
N LYS A 95 10.71 -11.93 19.02
CA LYS A 95 10.37 -13.31 19.45
C LYS A 95 9.31 -13.99 18.56
N HIS A 96 8.54 -13.20 17.82
CA HIS A 96 7.56 -13.73 16.86
C HIS A 96 8.13 -13.98 15.46
N VAL A 97 9.41 -13.68 15.24
CA VAL A 97 10.10 -13.92 13.98
C VAL A 97 10.80 -15.27 14.04
N SER A 98 10.48 -16.16 13.11
CA SER A 98 11.14 -17.47 12.96
C SER A 98 12.36 -17.39 12.05
N SER A 99 12.25 -16.68 10.93
CA SER A 99 13.36 -16.38 10.03
C SER A 99 13.05 -15.16 9.16
N MET A 100 14.09 -14.54 8.63
CA MET A 100 13.98 -13.36 7.75
C MET A 100 15.02 -13.44 6.65
N SER A 101 14.60 -13.13 5.42
CA SER A 101 15.43 -12.95 4.23
C SER A 101 14.88 -11.77 3.44
N ASP A 102 15.61 -11.30 2.43
CA ASP A 102 15.15 -10.19 1.57
C ASP A 102 13.82 -10.47 0.87
N TYR A 103 13.51 -11.75 0.67
CA TYR A 103 12.31 -12.21 -0.02
C TYR A 103 11.14 -12.53 0.91
N CYS A 104 11.40 -12.97 2.14
CA CYS A 104 10.35 -13.49 3.02
C CYS A 104 10.70 -13.36 4.50
N LEU A 105 9.76 -12.79 5.26
CA LEU A 105 9.73 -12.88 6.72
C LEU A 105 8.77 -13.98 7.14
N LYS A 106 9.25 -14.94 7.97
CA LYS A 106 8.44 -16.01 8.55
C LYS A 106 8.16 -15.74 10.01
N LEU A 107 6.91 -15.85 10.41
CA LEU A 107 6.47 -15.69 11.78
C LEU A 107 6.27 -17.03 12.48
N THR A 108 6.40 -17.04 13.81
CA THR A 108 6.26 -18.25 14.65
C THR A 108 4.84 -18.82 14.66
N ASN A 109 3.82 -18.00 14.31
CA ASN A 109 2.44 -18.43 14.17
C ASN A 109 2.12 -19.07 12.80
N GLY A 110 3.14 -19.24 11.94
CA GLY A 110 3.01 -19.82 10.61
C GLY A 110 2.72 -18.84 9.48
N ALA A 111 2.48 -17.56 9.77
CA ALA A 111 2.31 -16.55 8.74
C ALA A 111 3.64 -16.23 8.03
N HIS A 112 3.55 -15.90 6.75
CA HIS A 112 4.67 -15.42 5.95
C HIS A 112 4.34 -14.04 5.38
N ILE A 113 5.32 -13.15 5.36
CA ILE A 113 5.25 -11.88 4.65
C ILE A 113 6.26 -11.94 3.50
N TYR A 114 5.76 -11.89 2.28
CA TYR A 114 6.54 -11.98 1.06
C TYR A 114 6.75 -10.60 0.44
N PHE A 115 7.95 -10.40 -0.12
CA PHE A 115 8.36 -9.20 -0.83
C PHE A 115 8.72 -9.60 -2.26
N VAL A 116 7.83 -9.30 -3.20
CA VAL A 116 7.91 -9.81 -4.59
C VAL A 116 7.65 -8.69 -5.60
N ASP A 117 8.01 -8.96 -6.82
CA ASP A 117 7.76 -8.15 -8.02
C ASP A 117 7.10 -9.01 -9.11
N PRO A 118 6.70 -8.42 -10.26
CA PRO A 118 6.01 -9.17 -11.32
C PRO A 118 6.85 -10.30 -11.94
N GLU A 119 8.17 -10.24 -11.87
CA GLU A 119 9.12 -11.24 -12.41
C GLU A 119 9.41 -12.36 -11.41
N SER A 120 9.02 -12.19 -10.15
CA SER A 120 9.25 -13.18 -9.10
C SER A 120 8.48 -14.48 -9.34
N HIS A 121 9.05 -15.62 -8.89
CA HIS A 121 8.38 -16.91 -8.94
C HIS A 121 7.27 -17.03 -7.88
N CYS A 122 6.07 -16.58 -8.23
CA CYS A 122 4.94 -16.46 -7.31
C CYS A 122 3.97 -17.66 -7.30
N ALA A 123 4.20 -18.72 -8.07
CA ALA A 123 3.20 -19.77 -8.35
C ALA A 123 2.60 -20.45 -7.10
N ALA A 124 3.36 -20.55 -6.01
CA ALA A 124 2.90 -21.18 -4.77
C ALA A 124 2.46 -20.17 -3.69
N LEU A 125 2.54 -18.87 -3.97
CA LEU A 125 2.23 -17.84 -2.99
C LEU A 125 0.72 -17.57 -2.94
N HIS A 126 0.23 -17.32 -1.74
CA HIS A 126 -1.14 -16.91 -1.50
C HIS A 126 -1.24 -16.11 -0.19
N GLY A 127 -2.05 -15.08 -0.16
CA GLY A 127 -2.20 -14.20 0.99
C GLY A 127 -3.01 -12.95 0.70
N ASN A 128 -3.07 -12.06 1.69
CA ASN A 128 -3.47 -10.68 1.42
C ASN A 128 -2.42 -10.03 0.52
N VAL A 129 -2.84 -9.23 -0.44
CA VAL A 129 -1.93 -8.57 -1.38
C VAL A 129 -1.97 -7.06 -1.23
N TYR A 130 -0.81 -6.47 -1.18
CA TYR A 130 -0.56 -5.02 -1.24
C TYR A 130 0.21 -4.74 -2.54
N ALA A 131 -0.52 -4.29 -3.56
CA ALA A 131 0.04 -3.97 -4.89
C ALA A 131 0.40 -2.49 -4.95
N SER A 132 1.72 -2.21 -4.79
CA SER A 132 2.26 -0.86 -4.72
C SER A 132 2.58 -0.31 -6.10
N GLU A 133 2.17 0.94 -6.35
CA GLU A 133 2.48 1.71 -7.55
C GLU A 133 2.17 0.95 -8.86
N TYR A 134 1.07 0.21 -8.89
CA TYR A 134 0.68 -0.62 -10.03
C TYR A 134 0.53 0.19 -11.34
N ALA A 135 0.23 1.48 -11.26
CA ALA A 135 0.14 2.35 -12.43
C ALA A 135 1.50 2.67 -13.06
N TRP A 136 2.59 2.42 -12.34
CA TRP A 136 3.97 2.66 -12.78
C TRP A 136 4.69 1.37 -13.17
N ALA A 137 4.01 0.23 -13.11
CA ALA A 137 4.53 -1.03 -13.61
C ALA A 137 4.66 -1.01 -15.14
N ASP A 138 5.61 -1.75 -15.70
CA ASP A 138 5.78 -1.89 -17.15
C ASP A 138 4.54 -2.49 -17.82
N ALA A 139 3.83 -3.38 -17.11
CA ALA A 139 2.59 -4.02 -17.54
C ALA A 139 1.52 -3.96 -16.44
N PRO A 140 0.83 -2.81 -16.25
CA PRO A 140 -0.14 -2.60 -15.17
C PRO A 140 -1.24 -3.67 -15.11
N LYS A 141 -1.77 -4.06 -16.27
CA LYS A 141 -2.79 -5.10 -16.38
C LYS A 141 -2.30 -6.46 -15.87
N SER A 142 -1.08 -6.84 -16.24
CA SER A 142 -0.47 -8.10 -15.79
C SER A 142 -0.21 -8.12 -14.30
N MET A 143 0.32 -7.03 -13.74
CA MET A 143 0.53 -6.88 -12.30
C MET A 143 -0.78 -6.99 -11.51
N ILE A 144 -1.84 -6.32 -11.97
CA ILE A 144 -3.16 -6.40 -11.33
C ILE A 144 -3.74 -7.82 -11.42
N ALA A 145 -3.56 -8.51 -12.55
CA ALA A 145 -3.98 -9.89 -12.72
C ALA A 145 -3.22 -10.82 -11.76
N LEU A 146 -1.90 -10.63 -11.63
CA LEU A 146 -1.07 -11.36 -10.66
C LEU A 146 -1.55 -11.14 -9.23
N ALA A 147 -1.77 -9.88 -8.81
CA ALA A 147 -2.29 -9.56 -7.48
C ALA A 147 -3.62 -10.27 -7.19
N LYS A 148 -4.52 -10.31 -8.18
CA LYS A 148 -5.81 -11.01 -8.07
C LYS A 148 -5.62 -12.52 -7.94
N SER A 149 -4.66 -13.12 -8.65
CA SER A 149 -4.38 -14.57 -8.59
C SER A 149 -3.79 -14.98 -7.23
N LEU A 150 -2.84 -14.22 -6.69
CA LEU A 150 -2.22 -14.45 -5.38
C LEU A 150 -3.22 -14.35 -4.22
N SER A 151 -4.30 -13.60 -4.40
CA SER A 151 -5.37 -13.38 -3.42
C SER A 151 -6.71 -13.97 -3.87
N MET A 152 -6.70 -15.05 -4.65
CA MET A 152 -7.92 -15.62 -5.26
C MET A 152 -8.93 -16.09 -4.21
N HIS A 153 -8.46 -16.67 -3.12
CA HIS A 153 -9.34 -17.18 -2.07
C HIS A 153 -10.10 -16.04 -1.38
N SER A 154 -11.40 -16.22 -1.10
CA SER A 154 -12.31 -15.19 -0.56
C SER A 154 -11.88 -14.60 0.79
N ARG A 155 -11.10 -15.34 1.57
CA ARG A 155 -10.56 -14.87 2.87
C ARG A 155 -9.44 -13.83 2.75
N TYR A 156 -8.87 -13.65 1.55
CA TYR A 156 -7.77 -12.72 1.35
C TYR A 156 -8.25 -11.38 0.82
N HIS A 157 -7.60 -10.31 1.26
CA HIS A 157 -7.85 -8.93 0.88
C HIS A 157 -6.86 -8.47 -0.19
N ARG A 158 -7.24 -7.46 -0.93
CA ARG A 158 -6.46 -6.83 -1.99
C ARG A 158 -6.44 -5.34 -1.76
N THR A 159 -5.25 -4.80 -1.57
CA THR A 159 -5.02 -3.37 -1.48
C THR A 159 -4.18 -2.94 -2.66
N PHE A 160 -4.75 -2.15 -3.53
CA PHE A 160 -4.07 -1.51 -4.65
C PHE A 160 -3.82 -0.06 -4.28
N TYR A 161 -2.60 0.42 -4.37
CA TYR A 161 -2.30 1.82 -4.09
C TYR A 161 -1.27 2.36 -5.07
N THR A 162 -1.53 3.56 -5.59
CA THR A 162 -0.71 4.17 -6.63
C THR A 162 -0.85 5.68 -6.68
N THR A 163 0.18 6.34 -7.16
CA THR A 163 0.09 7.68 -7.74
C THR A 163 -0.36 7.53 -9.20
N PRO A 164 -1.19 8.43 -9.77
CA PRO A 164 -1.50 8.42 -11.20
C PRO A 164 -0.25 8.43 -12.07
N SER A 165 -0.32 7.80 -13.23
CA SER A 165 0.75 7.76 -14.22
C SER A 165 0.25 8.22 -15.59
N PRO A 166 1.14 8.58 -16.53
CA PRO A 166 0.76 8.97 -17.88
C PRO A 166 0.37 7.78 -18.76
N THR A 167 0.39 6.55 -18.24
CA THR A 167 0.19 5.32 -19.01
C THR A 167 -1.29 5.04 -19.26
N PRO A 168 -1.79 4.97 -20.52
CA PRO A 168 -3.20 4.72 -20.84
C PRO A 168 -3.72 3.38 -20.34
N GLU A 169 -2.88 2.32 -20.37
CA GLU A 169 -3.25 1.02 -19.81
C GLU A 169 -3.52 1.12 -18.32
N ALA A 170 -2.68 1.86 -17.58
CA ALA A 170 -2.86 2.06 -16.14
C ALA A 170 -4.17 2.75 -15.81
N TRP A 171 -4.53 3.79 -16.55
CA TRP A 171 -5.83 4.46 -16.42
C TRP A 171 -7.00 3.52 -16.68
N THR A 172 -6.90 2.74 -17.76
CA THR A 172 -7.94 1.74 -18.12
C THR A 172 -8.16 0.74 -17.00
N GLU A 173 -7.09 0.17 -16.49
CA GLU A 173 -7.17 -0.83 -15.42
C GLU A 173 -7.59 -0.20 -14.08
N HIS A 174 -7.16 1.03 -13.79
CA HIS A 174 -7.61 1.78 -12.61
C HIS A 174 -9.14 1.97 -12.64
N LYS A 175 -9.72 2.41 -13.77
CA LYS A 175 -11.18 2.53 -13.91
C LYS A 175 -11.92 1.22 -13.62
N LYS A 176 -11.38 0.10 -14.12
CA LYS A 176 -11.96 -1.23 -13.85
C LYS A 176 -11.87 -1.64 -12.37
N LEU A 177 -10.78 -1.27 -11.70
CA LEU A 177 -10.61 -1.56 -10.27
C LEU A 177 -11.65 -0.80 -9.43
N ILE A 178 -11.81 0.51 -9.66
CA ILE A 178 -12.71 1.36 -8.86
C ILE A 178 -14.18 1.15 -9.19
N ALA A 179 -14.52 0.67 -10.39
CA ALA A 179 -15.90 0.39 -10.80
C ALA A 179 -16.51 -0.85 -10.12
N GLY A 180 -15.72 -1.63 -9.40
CA GLY A 180 -16.23 -2.82 -8.71
C GLY A 180 -17.19 -2.48 -7.56
N ASN A 181 -18.40 -3.04 -7.56
CA ASN A 181 -19.45 -2.74 -6.58
C ASN A 181 -19.05 -2.99 -5.11
N THR A 182 -18.01 -3.78 -4.86
CA THR A 182 -17.51 -4.11 -3.52
C THR A 182 -16.14 -3.48 -3.24
N THR A 183 -15.70 -2.55 -4.08
CA THR A 183 -14.42 -1.88 -3.94
C THR A 183 -14.55 -0.64 -3.06
N CYS A 184 -13.74 -0.55 -2.03
CA CYS A 184 -13.52 0.68 -1.28
C CYS A 184 -12.47 1.51 -2.02
N SER A 185 -12.89 2.59 -2.66
CA SER A 185 -12.01 3.52 -3.36
C SER A 185 -11.81 4.79 -2.54
N MET A 186 -10.56 5.21 -2.43
CA MET A 186 -10.14 6.40 -1.68
C MET A 186 -9.16 7.20 -2.51
N ILE A 187 -9.21 8.53 -2.37
CA ILE A 187 -8.23 9.46 -2.95
C ILE A 187 -7.62 10.25 -1.81
N PHE A 188 -6.30 10.49 -1.88
CA PHE A 188 -5.57 11.30 -0.91
C PHE A 188 -4.62 12.25 -1.64
N THR A 189 -4.94 13.53 -1.62
CA THR A 189 -4.26 14.62 -2.33
C THR A 189 -3.34 15.41 -1.40
N ALA A 190 -2.59 16.36 -1.96
CA ALA A 190 -1.80 17.32 -1.20
C ALA A 190 -2.69 18.25 -0.35
N ASP A 191 -3.89 18.60 -0.82
CA ASP A 191 -4.83 19.40 -0.05
C ASP A 191 -5.35 18.63 1.17
N ASP A 192 -5.61 17.32 1.01
CA ASP A 192 -5.98 16.45 2.14
C ASP A 192 -4.82 16.31 3.14
N ALA A 193 -3.58 16.26 2.65
CA ALA A 193 -2.39 16.19 3.49
C ALA A 193 -2.23 17.47 4.33
N ALA A 194 -2.36 18.64 3.73
CA ALA A 194 -2.34 19.93 4.42
C ALA A 194 -3.46 20.02 5.45
N ALA A 195 -4.68 19.64 5.07
CA ALA A 195 -5.84 19.67 5.96
C ALA A 195 -5.73 18.68 7.13
N SER A 196 -4.89 17.65 7.01
CA SER A 196 -4.70 16.64 8.06
C SER A 196 -3.96 17.15 9.29
N GLY A 197 -3.29 18.29 9.19
CA GLY A 197 -2.43 18.85 10.25
C GLY A 197 -1.15 18.03 10.49
N ALA A 198 -0.74 17.19 9.53
CA ALA A 198 0.52 16.46 9.59
C ALA A 198 1.70 17.45 9.45
N VAL A 199 2.61 17.42 10.40
CA VAL A 199 3.72 18.40 10.56
C VAL A 199 4.62 18.53 9.31
N PHE A 200 4.63 17.53 8.44
CA PHE A 200 5.45 17.52 7.23
C PHE A 200 4.77 18.12 5.99
N PHE A 201 3.50 18.54 6.09
CA PHE A 201 2.69 19.00 4.96
C PHE A 201 2.06 20.37 5.25
N ASP A 202 2.86 21.29 5.77
CA ASP A 202 2.41 22.65 5.98
C ASP A 202 2.38 23.48 4.66
N ASP A 203 1.85 24.69 4.74
CA ASP A 203 1.73 25.57 3.58
C ASP A 203 3.09 25.95 2.97
N GLU A 204 4.16 26.02 3.77
CA GLU A 204 5.50 26.33 3.29
C GLU A 204 6.02 25.17 2.42
N TRP A 205 5.92 23.94 2.90
CA TRP A 205 6.26 22.74 2.14
C TRP A 205 5.47 22.64 0.83
N LEU A 206 4.15 22.86 0.88
CA LEU A 206 3.29 22.82 -0.31
C LEU A 206 3.72 23.84 -1.35
N ASN A 207 4.01 25.07 -0.92
CA ASN A 207 4.41 26.15 -1.81
C ASN A 207 5.79 25.89 -2.44
N ASP A 208 6.70 25.31 -1.70
CA ASP A 208 8.03 24.97 -2.21
C ASP A 208 7.96 23.80 -3.21
N MET A 209 7.23 22.75 -2.89
CA MET A 209 7.03 21.64 -3.82
C MET A 209 6.35 22.09 -5.13
N LYS A 210 5.37 23.00 -5.07
CA LYS A 210 4.75 23.55 -6.28
C LYS A 210 5.72 24.27 -7.21
N LYS A 211 6.82 24.83 -6.69
CA LYS A 211 7.83 25.51 -7.51
C LYS A 211 8.76 24.51 -8.23
N GLU A 212 8.93 23.30 -7.67
CA GLU A 212 9.86 22.30 -8.20
C GLU A 212 9.25 21.46 -9.33
N PHE A 213 7.92 21.42 -9.45
CA PHE A 213 7.20 20.61 -10.43
C PHE A 213 6.44 21.47 -11.43
N SER A 214 6.33 21.00 -12.68
CA SER A 214 5.41 21.64 -13.62
C SER A 214 3.95 21.52 -13.14
N ALA A 215 3.07 22.40 -13.63
CA ALA A 215 1.65 22.35 -13.28
C ALA A 215 1.02 20.98 -13.57
N GLU A 216 1.37 20.36 -14.70
CA GLU A 216 0.90 19.01 -15.07
C GLU A 216 1.43 17.93 -14.12
N GLN A 217 2.71 17.97 -13.78
CA GLN A 217 3.31 17.05 -12.79
C GLN A 217 2.69 17.23 -11.42
N TRP A 218 2.41 18.47 -11.01
CA TRP A 218 1.75 18.75 -9.75
C TRP A 218 0.36 18.12 -9.70
N GLN A 219 -0.45 18.35 -10.73
CA GLN A 219 -1.80 17.76 -10.80
C GLN A 219 -1.75 16.23 -10.74
N MET A 220 -0.83 15.61 -11.47
CA MET A 220 -0.70 14.15 -11.49
C MET A 220 -0.17 13.60 -10.16
N LEU A 221 0.96 14.12 -9.67
CA LEU A 221 1.72 13.47 -8.57
C LEU A 221 1.22 13.86 -7.18
N PHE A 222 0.56 15.02 -7.05
CA PHE A 222 0.14 15.56 -5.76
C PHE A 222 -1.37 15.75 -5.64
N MET A 223 -2.05 16.14 -6.74
CA MET A 223 -3.50 16.27 -6.74
C MET A 223 -4.24 15.01 -7.20
N CYS A 224 -3.49 13.96 -7.54
CA CYS A 224 -4.03 12.66 -7.95
C CYS A 224 -4.89 12.70 -9.23
N GLU A 225 -4.67 13.68 -10.10
CA GLU A 225 -5.37 13.79 -11.37
C GLU A 225 -4.69 12.92 -12.45
N TRP A 226 -5.45 12.09 -13.11
CA TRP A 226 -4.92 11.31 -14.23
C TRP A 226 -4.73 12.21 -15.45
N PRO A 227 -3.54 12.20 -16.09
CA PRO A 227 -3.25 13.05 -17.25
C PRO A 227 -4.25 12.82 -18.38
N GLN A 228 -4.60 13.88 -19.10
CA GLN A 228 -5.54 13.82 -20.22
C GLN A 228 -5.04 12.86 -21.31
N ALA A 229 -3.74 12.85 -21.61
CA ALA A 229 -3.13 11.92 -22.56
C ALA A 229 -3.36 10.44 -22.18
N ALA A 230 -3.43 10.10 -20.87
CA ALA A 230 -3.77 8.76 -20.44
C ALA A 230 -5.25 8.41 -20.65
N GLN A 231 -6.12 9.42 -20.76
CA GLN A 231 -7.57 9.27 -20.88
C GLN A 231 -8.05 9.20 -22.34
N GLU A 232 -7.37 9.87 -23.27
CA GLU A 232 -7.82 10.07 -24.66
C GLU A 232 -7.56 8.89 -25.61
N LEU A 233 -6.62 8.01 -25.34
CA LEU A 233 -6.28 6.86 -26.21
C LEU A 233 -7.33 5.72 -26.20
N GLN A 234 -8.58 6.02 -25.78
CA GLN A 234 -9.69 5.05 -25.71
C GLN A 234 -10.93 5.45 -26.53
N ALA A 235 -10.82 6.46 -27.37
CA ALA A 235 -11.90 6.86 -28.28
C ALA A 235 -11.84 6.11 -29.62
#